data_eba6cbde925c3208253ad36cb555e414
#
_entry.id   eba6cbde925c3208253ad36cb555e414
#
_cell.length_a   1.000
_cell.length_b   1.000
_cell.length_c   1.000
_cell.angle_alpha   90.00
_cell.angle_beta   90.00
_cell.angle_gamma   90.00
#
_symmetry.space_group_name_H-M   'P 1'
#
loop_
_entity.id
_entity.type
_entity.pdbx_description
1 polymer ?
#
loop_
_entity_poly.entity_id
_entity_poly.type
_entity_poly.pdbx_seq_one_letter_code
_entity_poly.pdbx_strand_id
1 'polypeptide(L)'
;VQTENATGSTSSERKRGVLHIRVTKIDFDPQAGQLHVSGQVTEENKLTKVGAYHTLDLELQRQFTIAKKEGWDSVALDVVREAIKQDKEGTVPAVVMQEGLANICLITEHQTVLKQRVETSIPKKRAGRASDHDKGLSRFYQITLETLLRHVDITQPRPLLLASPGFTAIGFQKYILDEATRIGNKAILTNRSNFVVVHSSSGHLHSLNEVLQSKEVQVKLRDTKYARETRYMDDFMTLLRMDDGRAWYGPDEVEKAVEKGAVGRGGGVLLISNALFRSQVIGTRKRWVALVDKVKEEGGEARVLSSEHESGQRLKELGDIAAILTFPLEDLDEADEGEGHVVNGANHEPII
;
A
#
# COMPACT_ATOMS: atom_id res chain seq x y z
N VAL A 1 0.00 -5.84 37.84
CA VAL A 1 0.43 -6.84 38.82
C VAL A 1 -0.72 -7.03 39.77
N GLN A 2 -1.25 -8.22 39.90
CA GLN A 2 -2.24 -8.57 40.94
C GLN A 2 -1.48 -9.07 42.17
N THR A 3 -1.73 -8.47 43.29
CA THR A 3 -1.24 -8.91 44.58
C THR A 3 -2.44 -9.35 45.44
N GLU A 4 -2.39 -10.56 45.92
CA GLU A 4 -3.40 -11.11 46.83
C GLU A 4 -2.96 -10.82 48.28
N ASN A 5 -3.82 -10.13 49.00
CA ASN A 5 -3.56 -9.84 50.39
C ASN A 5 -4.00 -11.01 51.29
N ALA A 6 -3.41 -11.17 52.47
CA ALA A 6 -3.73 -12.25 53.42
C ALA A 6 -5.22 -12.36 53.81
N THR A 7 -6.05 -11.42 53.41
CA THR A 7 -7.51 -11.37 53.63
C THR A 7 -8.33 -11.72 52.41
N GLY A 8 -7.70 -12.25 51.29
CA GLY A 8 -8.41 -12.68 50.11
C GLY A 8 -8.90 -11.57 49.16
N SER A 9 -8.53 -10.31 49.40
CA SER A 9 -8.82 -9.22 48.46
C SER A 9 -7.68 -9.04 47.46
N THR A 10 -7.99 -9.07 46.17
CA THR A 10 -7.05 -8.79 45.06
C THR A 10 -6.98 -7.30 44.78
N SER A 11 -5.82 -6.71 44.99
CA SER A 11 -5.53 -5.35 44.51
C SER A 11 -4.77 -5.41 43.21
N SER A 12 -5.26 -4.72 42.17
CA SER A 12 -4.54 -4.61 40.87
C SER A 12 -3.89 -3.24 40.77
N GLU A 13 -2.57 -3.21 40.61
CA GLU A 13 -1.80 -1.99 40.39
C GLU A 13 -1.29 -1.95 38.96
N ARG A 14 -1.57 -0.87 38.22
CA ARG A 14 -0.99 -0.65 36.89
C ARG A 14 0.42 -0.09 37.00
N LYS A 15 1.42 -0.90 36.71
CA LYS A 15 2.84 -0.47 36.66
C LYS A 15 3.26 -0.19 35.23
N ARG A 16 3.89 0.97 35.00
CA ARG A 16 4.50 1.31 33.70
C ARG A 16 5.90 0.70 33.61
N GLY A 17 6.23 0.12 32.50
CA GLY A 17 7.55 -0.44 32.22
C GLY A 17 7.76 -0.67 30.73
N VAL A 18 8.99 -0.94 30.35
CA VAL A 18 9.37 -1.37 29.00
C VAL A 18 9.46 -2.88 28.99
N LEU A 19 8.83 -3.51 28.00
CA LEU A 19 8.87 -4.95 27.79
C LEU A 19 9.53 -5.24 26.45
N HIS A 20 10.44 -6.19 26.44
CA HIS A 20 11.02 -6.77 25.25
C HIS A 20 10.33 -8.10 24.96
N ILE A 21 9.59 -8.18 23.87
CA ILE A 21 8.86 -9.38 23.50
C ILE A 21 9.30 -9.91 22.13
N ARG A 22 9.40 -11.23 22.02
CA ARG A 22 9.49 -11.90 20.71
C ARG A 22 8.08 -12.09 20.19
N VAL A 23 7.76 -11.39 19.12
CA VAL A 23 6.42 -11.39 18.53
C VAL A 23 6.06 -12.77 18.00
N THR A 24 4.90 -13.28 18.38
CA THR A 24 4.32 -14.56 17.91
C THR A 24 3.01 -14.35 17.15
N LYS A 25 2.26 -13.29 17.47
CA LYS A 25 0.99 -12.97 16.82
C LYS A 25 0.80 -11.46 16.74
N ILE A 26 0.23 -11.02 15.64
CA ILE A 26 -0.19 -9.63 15.44
C ILE A 26 -1.66 -9.66 15.04
N ASP A 27 -2.45 -8.79 15.64
CA ASP A 27 -3.87 -8.58 15.32
C ASP A 27 -4.15 -7.09 15.27
N PHE A 28 -4.88 -6.63 14.24
CA PHE A 28 -5.18 -5.22 14.05
C PHE A 28 -6.68 -4.98 14.14
N ASP A 29 -7.08 -4.11 15.07
CA ASP A 29 -8.45 -3.62 15.17
C ASP A 29 -8.59 -2.29 14.40
N PRO A 30 -9.17 -2.28 13.19
CA PRO A 30 -9.32 -1.08 12.40
C PRO A 30 -10.33 -0.09 13.00
N GLN A 31 -11.29 -0.55 13.82
CA GLN A 31 -12.30 0.32 14.45
C GLN A 31 -11.72 1.09 15.61
N ALA A 32 -10.94 0.43 16.45
CA ALA A 32 -10.25 1.06 17.56
C ALA A 32 -8.94 1.75 17.13
N GLY A 33 -8.41 1.45 15.94
CA GLY A 33 -7.11 1.93 15.48
C GLY A 33 -5.96 1.39 16.34
N GLN A 34 -6.11 0.17 16.88
CA GLN A 34 -5.17 -0.45 17.80
C GLN A 34 -4.50 -1.66 17.17
N LEU A 35 -3.21 -1.80 17.42
CA LEU A 35 -2.44 -2.98 17.02
C LEU A 35 -2.12 -3.81 18.27
N HIS A 36 -2.65 -5.03 18.32
CA HIS A 36 -2.40 -6.00 19.38
C HIS A 36 -1.21 -6.86 18.98
N VAL A 37 -0.11 -6.72 19.70
CA VAL A 37 1.13 -7.46 19.47
C VAL A 37 1.35 -8.42 20.62
N SER A 38 1.18 -9.72 20.37
CA SER A 38 1.37 -10.78 21.35
C SER A 38 2.72 -11.46 21.16
N GLY A 39 3.37 -11.81 22.26
CA GLY A 39 4.65 -12.49 22.20
C GLY A 39 5.16 -12.94 23.55
N GLN A 40 6.34 -13.58 23.53
CA GLN A 40 7.04 -14.02 24.73
C GLN A 40 8.06 -12.99 25.18
N VAL A 41 8.08 -12.70 26.46
CA VAL A 41 9.08 -11.81 27.10
C VAL A 41 10.48 -12.44 26.95
N THR A 42 11.42 -11.65 26.41
CA THR A 42 12.80 -12.11 26.14
C THR A 42 13.79 -11.68 27.19
N GLU A 43 13.49 -10.63 27.95
CA GLU A 43 14.39 -10.09 28.97
C GLU A 43 13.68 -10.01 30.33
N GLU A 44 14.40 -10.37 31.38
CA GLU A 44 13.88 -10.27 32.74
C GLU A 44 13.74 -8.80 33.16
N ASN A 45 12.60 -8.48 33.71
CA ASN A 45 12.35 -7.16 34.31
C ASN A 45 11.55 -7.32 35.61
N LYS A 46 11.42 -6.21 36.34
CA LYS A 46 10.71 -6.18 37.63
C LYS A 46 9.21 -6.53 37.55
N LEU A 47 8.66 -6.61 36.33
CA LEU A 47 7.20 -6.78 36.09
C LEU A 47 6.82 -8.17 35.62
N THR A 48 7.71 -8.86 34.86
CA THR A 48 7.42 -10.14 34.22
C THR A 48 8.68 -11.02 34.15
N LYS A 49 8.47 -12.33 34.13
CA LYS A 49 9.54 -13.33 33.94
C LYS A 49 9.80 -13.59 32.47
N VAL A 50 11.04 -13.97 32.13
CA VAL A 50 11.40 -14.42 30.80
C VAL A 50 10.53 -15.62 30.40
N GLY A 51 10.07 -15.65 29.13
CA GLY A 51 9.19 -16.69 28.61
C GLY A 51 7.70 -16.51 28.88
N ALA A 52 7.32 -15.56 29.74
CA ALA A 52 5.91 -15.24 29.97
C ALA A 52 5.28 -14.62 28.68
N TYR A 53 4.05 -15.03 28.39
CA TYR A 53 3.29 -14.42 27.30
C TYR A 53 2.72 -13.07 27.72
N HIS A 54 2.84 -12.10 26.82
CA HIS A 54 2.27 -10.78 27.00
C HIS A 54 1.70 -10.23 25.68
N THR A 55 0.61 -9.47 25.77
CA THR A 55 0.06 -8.72 24.65
C THR A 55 0.24 -7.23 24.90
N LEU A 56 0.80 -6.53 23.94
CA LEU A 56 0.96 -5.09 23.92
C LEU A 56 -0.09 -4.47 23.01
N ASP A 57 -0.87 -3.54 23.54
CA ASP A 57 -1.81 -2.75 22.75
C ASP A 57 -1.10 -1.47 22.31
N LEU A 58 -0.76 -1.40 21.04
CA LEU A 58 -0.11 -0.24 20.43
C LEU A 58 -1.18 0.68 19.84
N GLU A 59 -1.30 1.85 20.46
CA GLU A 59 -2.17 2.93 20.03
C GLU A 59 -1.42 3.92 19.14
N LEU A 60 -2.16 4.76 18.42
CA LEU A 60 -1.58 5.85 17.65
C LEU A 60 -0.73 6.77 18.54
N GLN A 61 0.36 7.32 17.99
CA GLN A 61 1.33 8.21 18.65
C GLN A 61 2.08 7.56 19.82
N ARG A 62 2.02 6.26 20.00
CA ARG A 62 2.80 5.55 21.00
C ARG A 62 4.12 5.09 20.42
N GLN A 63 5.22 5.44 21.07
CA GLN A 63 6.55 5.05 20.62
C GLN A 63 6.82 3.57 20.95
N PHE A 64 7.36 2.85 19.98
CA PHE A 64 7.85 1.49 20.13
C PHE A 64 9.07 1.26 19.23
N THR A 65 9.84 0.24 19.54
CA THR A 65 11.02 -0.15 18.75
C THR A 65 10.82 -1.54 18.19
N ILE A 66 11.08 -1.70 16.89
CA ILE A 66 11.11 -3.00 16.23
C ILE A 66 12.57 -3.39 16.00
N ALA A 67 12.97 -4.53 16.57
CA ALA A 67 14.28 -5.15 16.30
C ALA A 67 14.10 -6.39 15.45
N LYS A 68 14.87 -6.50 14.37
CA LYS A 68 14.94 -7.72 13.54
C LYS A 68 16.26 -8.43 13.83
N LYS A 69 16.22 -9.70 14.24
CA LYS A 69 17.40 -10.48 14.60
C LYS A 69 18.43 -10.55 13.48
N GLU A 70 17.96 -10.69 12.24
CA GLU A 70 18.80 -10.81 11.05
C GLU A 70 19.16 -9.47 10.41
N GLY A 71 18.84 -8.35 11.07
CA GLY A 71 19.01 -7.01 10.54
C GLY A 71 17.87 -6.56 9.60
N TRP A 72 17.95 -5.32 9.16
CA TRP A 72 17.03 -4.70 8.24
C TRP A 72 17.57 -4.79 6.81
N ASP A 73 16.87 -5.50 5.94
CA ASP A 73 17.15 -5.55 4.52
C ASP A 73 16.53 -4.35 3.77
N SER A 74 16.95 -4.13 2.53
CA SER A 74 16.51 -3.01 1.68
C SER A 74 15.01 -3.02 1.46
N VAL A 75 14.42 -4.19 1.19
CA VAL A 75 12.98 -4.36 0.94
C VAL A 75 12.17 -4.01 2.19
N ALA A 76 12.60 -4.48 3.37
CA ALA A 76 11.94 -4.14 4.63
C ALA A 76 12.06 -2.64 4.95
N LEU A 77 13.21 -2.03 4.66
CA LEU A 77 13.38 -0.58 4.83
C LEU A 77 12.51 0.21 3.85
N ASP A 78 12.34 -0.23 2.62
CA ASP A 78 11.46 0.42 1.65
C ASP A 78 10.00 0.39 2.12
N VAL A 79 9.53 -0.72 2.69
CA VAL A 79 8.20 -0.81 3.31
C VAL A 79 8.03 0.22 4.45
N VAL A 80 9.07 0.37 5.30
CA VAL A 80 9.03 1.38 6.39
C VAL A 80 9.05 2.80 5.82
N ARG A 81 9.89 3.07 4.83
CA ARG A 81 9.96 4.39 4.15
C ARG A 81 8.62 4.73 3.50
N GLU A 82 8.00 3.77 2.83
CA GLU A 82 6.66 3.94 2.25
C GLU A 82 5.61 4.18 3.33
N ALA A 83 5.70 3.46 4.46
CA ALA A 83 4.80 3.65 5.58
C ALA A 83 4.87 5.07 6.19
N ILE A 84 6.01 5.72 6.14
CA ILE A 84 6.24 7.06 6.69
C ILE A 84 5.79 8.17 5.73
N LYS A 85 5.77 7.92 4.41
CA LYS A 85 5.33 8.92 3.43
C LYS A 85 3.89 9.37 3.74
N GLN A 86 3.70 10.69 3.90
CA GLN A 86 2.38 11.26 4.23
C GLN A 86 1.41 11.22 3.04
N ASP A 87 1.93 11.31 1.82
CA ASP A 87 1.15 11.27 0.58
C ASP A 87 1.36 9.92 -0.10
N LYS A 88 0.70 8.89 0.45
CA LYS A 88 0.83 7.53 -0.07
C LYS A 88 0.14 7.40 -1.42
N GLU A 89 0.86 6.91 -2.40
CA GLU A 89 0.26 6.29 -3.57
C GLU A 89 -0.71 5.19 -3.08
N GLY A 90 -1.98 5.33 -3.45
CA GLY A 90 -3.05 4.44 -2.93
C GLY A 90 -3.88 5.01 -1.80
N THR A 91 -3.56 6.20 -1.24
CA THR A 91 -4.52 6.91 -0.40
C THR A 91 -5.56 7.59 -1.28
N VAL A 92 -6.82 7.43 -0.92
CA VAL A 92 -7.93 8.08 -1.61
C VAL A 92 -8.40 9.29 -0.80
N PRO A 93 -8.27 10.51 -1.34
CA PRO A 93 -8.86 11.66 -0.73
C PRO A 93 -10.39 11.57 -0.78
N ALA A 94 -11.01 11.95 0.32
CA ALA A 94 -12.47 12.00 0.45
C ALA A 94 -12.91 13.29 1.10
N VAL A 95 -14.04 13.82 0.61
CA VAL A 95 -14.75 14.93 1.22
C VAL A 95 -16.15 14.45 1.56
N VAL A 96 -16.44 14.31 2.85
CA VAL A 96 -17.80 14.02 3.33
C VAL A 96 -18.42 15.33 3.77
N MET A 97 -19.53 15.72 3.15
CA MET A 97 -20.07 17.06 3.30
C MET A 97 -21.58 17.11 3.35
N GLN A 98 -22.07 18.15 3.95
CA GLN A 98 -23.45 18.64 3.88
C GLN A 98 -23.40 20.16 3.87
N GLU A 99 -24.54 20.82 3.67
CA GLU A 99 -24.58 22.29 3.69
C GLU A 99 -23.97 22.84 4.99
N GLY A 100 -22.89 23.62 4.85
CA GLY A 100 -22.17 24.25 5.97
C GLY A 100 -21.17 23.40 6.72
N LEU A 101 -21.03 22.11 6.39
CA LEU A 101 -20.06 21.20 7.01
C LEU A 101 -19.35 20.39 5.95
N ALA A 102 -18.03 20.34 5.99
CA ALA A 102 -17.22 19.42 5.17
C ALA A 102 -16.08 18.84 5.98
N ASN A 103 -15.86 17.54 5.86
CA ASN A 103 -14.74 16.80 6.46
C ASN A 103 -13.83 16.32 5.35
N ILE A 104 -12.60 16.82 5.33
CA ILE A 104 -11.56 16.42 4.37
C ILE A 104 -10.75 15.29 4.98
N CYS A 105 -10.76 14.14 4.34
CA CYS A 105 -10.17 12.91 4.84
C CYS A 105 -9.21 12.29 3.83
N LEU A 106 -8.27 11.51 4.31
CA LEU A 106 -7.50 10.55 3.52
C LEU A 106 -7.88 9.14 3.95
N ILE A 107 -8.35 8.36 3.00
CA ILE A 107 -8.68 6.96 3.20
C ILE A 107 -7.44 6.15 2.84
N THR A 108 -6.93 5.41 3.81
CA THR A 108 -5.88 4.43 3.63
C THR A 108 -6.47 3.03 3.61
N GLU A 109 -5.69 2.01 3.38
CA GLU A 109 -6.13 0.62 3.41
C GLU A 109 -6.79 0.22 4.76
N HIS A 110 -6.31 0.80 5.85
CA HIS A 110 -6.66 0.35 7.20
C HIS A 110 -7.44 1.37 8.02
N GLN A 111 -7.43 2.65 7.62
CA GLN A 111 -8.08 3.70 8.41
C GLN A 111 -8.42 4.93 7.58
N THR A 112 -9.38 5.68 8.09
CA THR A 112 -9.69 7.02 7.58
C THR A 112 -9.05 8.07 8.50
N VAL A 113 -8.20 8.92 7.92
CA VAL A 113 -7.55 10.02 8.63
C VAL A 113 -8.25 11.31 8.32
N LEU A 114 -8.90 11.94 9.31
CA LEU A 114 -9.43 13.29 9.18
C LEU A 114 -8.28 14.29 9.10
N LYS A 115 -8.18 15.03 8.01
CA LYS A 115 -7.17 16.08 7.82
C LYS A 115 -7.65 17.42 8.33
N GLN A 116 -8.84 17.83 7.92
CA GLN A 116 -9.43 19.08 8.38
C GLN A 116 -10.96 19.06 8.27
N ARG A 117 -11.61 19.74 9.20
CA ARG A 117 -13.04 20.01 9.20
C ARG A 117 -13.26 21.47 8.87
N VAL A 118 -14.21 21.71 7.95
CA VAL A 118 -14.66 23.03 7.54
C VAL A 118 -16.09 23.22 8.02
N GLU A 119 -16.33 24.29 8.77
CA GLU A 119 -17.69 24.68 9.20
C GLU A 119 -17.95 26.11 8.74
N THR A 120 -19.10 26.31 8.08
CA THR A 120 -19.52 27.63 7.58
C THR A 120 -21.01 27.77 7.78
N SER A 121 -21.45 28.87 8.36
CA SER A 121 -22.87 29.15 8.51
C SER A 121 -23.48 29.52 7.14
N ILE A 122 -24.47 28.76 6.69
CA ILE A 122 -25.22 29.03 5.46
C ILE A 122 -26.62 29.47 5.85
N PRO A 123 -27.08 30.65 5.39
CA PRO A 123 -28.45 31.09 5.64
C PRO A 123 -29.47 30.09 5.08
N LYS A 124 -30.53 29.81 5.84
CA LYS A 124 -31.60 28.91 5.39
C LYS A 124 -32.31 29.52 4.14
N LYS A 125 -32.61 28.68 3.17
CA LYS A 125 -33.37 29.05 1.97
C LYS A 125 -34.76 29.48 2.38
N ARG A 126 -35.08 30.78 2.25
CA ARG A 126 -36.41 31.34 2.50
C ARG A 126 -36.91 32.08 1.25
N ALA A 127 -38.22 32.14 1.05
CA ALA A 127 -38.83 32.92 -0.04
C ALA A 127 -38.33 34.37 0.04
N GLY A 128 -37.78 34.90 -1.07
CA GLY A 128 -37.22 36.25 -1.17
C GLY A 128 -35.76 36.43 -0.73
N ARG A 129 -35.09 35.41 -0.21
CA ARG A 129 -33.66 35.43 0.19
C ARG A 129 -32.83 34.28 -0.42
N ALA A 130 -33.21 33.78 -1.58
CA ALA A 130 -32.46 32.72 -2.26
C ALA A 130 -31.01 33.12 -2.58
N SER A 131 -30.79 34.42 -2.92
CA SER A 131 -29.44 34.92 -3.24
C SER A 131 -28.47 34.88 -2.07
N ASP A 132 -28.94 35.02 -0.84
CA ASP A 132 -28.06 34.97 0.36
C ASP A 132 -27.63 33.54 0.67
N HIS A 133 -28.54 32.58 0.47
CA HIS A 133 -28.22 31.16 0.57
C HIS A 133 -27.19 30.75 -0.49
N ASP A 134 -27.38 31.15 -1.77
CA ASP A 134 -26.48 30.79 -2.87
C ASP A 134 -25.09 31.39 -2.70
N LYS A 135 -25.00 32.62 -2.20
CA LYS A 135 -23.70 33.25 -1.81
C LYS A 135 -23.04 32.52 -0.66
N GLY A 136 -23.81 32.13 0.36
CA GLY A 136 -23.29 31.34 1.47
C GLY A 136 -22.74 29.99 1.03
N LEU A 137 -23.47 29.31 0.14
CA LEU A 137 -23.06 28.02 -0.42
C LEU A 137 -21.81 28.15 -1.31
N SER A 138 -21.74 29.16 -2.16
CA SER A 138 -20.53 29.44 -2.97
C SER A 138 -19.30 29.70 -2.10
N ARG A 139 -19.46 30.49 -1.03
CA ARG A 139 -18.37 30.74 -0.08
C ARG A 139 -17.94 29.46 0.65
N PHE A 140 -18.88 28.63 1.05
CA PHE A 140 -18.60 27.31 1.64
C PHE A 140 -17.80 26.41 0.70
N TYR A 141 -18.19 26.33 -0.58
CA TYR A 141 -17.45 25.57 -1.60
C TYR A 141 -16.05 26.11 -1.81
N GLN A 142 -15.89 27.45 -1.86
CA GLN A 142 -14.58 28.10 -1.98
C GLN A 142 -13.65 27.68 -0.83
N ILE A 143 -14.09 27.86 0.41
CA ILE A 143 -13.28 27.50 1.60
C ILE A 143 -12.96 26.02 1.62
N THR A 144 -13.92 25.17 1.24
CA THR A 144 -13.72 23.72 1.18
C THR A 144 -12.70 23.34 0.11
N LEU A 145 -12.74 23.96 -1.07
CA LEU A 145 -11.75 23.74 -2.14
C LEU A 145 -10.37 24.21 -1.74
N GLU A 146 -10.23 25.41 -1.20
CA GLU A 146 -8.95 25.95 -0.71
C GLU A 146 -8.33 25.02 0.36
N THR A 147 -9.16 24.51 1.26
CA THR A 147 -8.74 23.57 2.31
C THR A 147 -8.35 22.22 1.72
N LEU A 148 -9.12 21.71 0.75
CA LEU A 148 -8.82 20.46 0.04
C LEU A 148 -7.47 20.54 -0.67
N LEU A 149 -7.23 21.60 -1.44
CA LEU A 149 -5.97 21.82 -2.18
C LEU A 149 -4.74 21.98 -1.29
N ARG A 150 -4.94 22.41 -0.04
CA ARG A 150 -3.85 22.50 0.95
C ARG A 150 -3.37 21.14 1.43
N HIS A 151 -4.28 20.17 1.49
CA HIS A 151 -4.01 18.84 2.03
C HIS A 151 -3.87 17.75 0.97
N VAL A 152 -4.39 17.99 -0.23
CA VAL A 152 -4.52 16.99 -1.28
C VAL A 152 -4.15 17.59 -2.63
N ASP A 153 -3.26 16.93 -3.33
CA ASP A 153 -3.01 17.23 -4.75
C ASP A 153 -4.06 16.49 -5.61
N ILE A 154 -5.09 17.22 -6.04
CA ILE A 154 -6.17 16.69 -6.89
C ILE A 154 -5.82 16.66 -8.38
N THR A 155 -4.60 17.04 -8.75
CA THR A 155 -4.10 16.94 -10.14
C THR A 155 -3.58 15.54 -10.46
N GLN A 156 -3.28 14.75 -9.44
CA GLN A 156 -2.83 13.37 -9.61
C GLN A 156 -3.95 12.46 -10.11
N PRO A 157 -3.66 11.47 -10.95
CA PRO A 157 -4.65 10.53 -11.50
C PRO A 157 -5.09 9.51 -10.45
N ARG A 158 -5.76 9.99 -9.41
CA ARG A 158 -6.35 9.17 -8.34
C ARG A 158 -7.80 9.59 -8.09
N PRO A 159 -8.68 8.68 -7.64
CA PRO A 159 -10.04 9.03 -7.30
C PRO A 159 -10.10 10.08 -6.20
N LEU A 160 -11.00 11.04 -6.37
CA LEU A 160 -11.47 11.94 -5.32
C LEU A 160 -12.90 11.58 -4.98
N LEU A 161 -13.13 11.08 -3.77
CA LEU A 161 -14.44 10.69 -3.30
C LEU A 161 -15.16 11.91 -2.71
N LEU A 162 -16.34 12.22 -3.24
CA LEU A 162 -17.20 13.29 -2.76
C LEU A 162 -18.51 12.67 -2.26
N ALA A 163 -18.78 12.72 -0.96
CA ALA A 163 -19.96 12.11 -0.37
C ALA A 163 -20.85 13.16 0.31
N SER A 164 -22.15 13.11 0.08
CA SER A 164 -23.11 13.97 0.78
C SER A 164 -24.53 13.40 0.79
N PRO A 165 -25.38 13.80 1.76
CA PRO A 165 -26.81 13.71 1.60
C PRO A 165 -27.25 14.72 0.53
N GLY A 166 -28.18 14.29 -0.34
CA GLY A 166 -28.71 15.15 -1.40
C GLY A 166 -27.67 15.57 -2.45
N PHE A 167 -27.69 16.84 -2.85
CA PHE A 167 -26.96 17.34 -4.02
C PHE A 167 -25.69 18.15 -3.70
N THR A 168 -25.31 18.27 -2.43
CA THR A 168 -24.19 19.14 -2.02
C THR A 168 -22.87 18.73 -2.66
N ALA A 169 -22.57 17.43 -2.72
CA ALA A 169 -21.35 16.92 -3.36
C ALA A 169 -21.34 17.12 -4.88
N ILE A 170 -22.50 16.97 -5.53
CA ILE A 170 -22.65 17.26 -6.98
C ILE A 170 -22.39 18.74 -7.24
N GLY A 171 -22.98 19.63 -6.41
CA GLY A 171 -22.75 21.06 -6.50
C GLY A 171 -21.27 21.43 -6.28
N PHE A 172 -20.60 20.78 -5.33
CA PHE A 172 -19.18 20.98 -5.07
C PHE A 172 -18.30 20.48 -6.23
N GLN A 173 -18.59 19.30 -6.79
CA GLN A 173 -17.90 18.83 -8.00
C GLN A 173 -18.01 19.84 -9.14
N LYS A 174 -19.22 20.34 -9.41
CA LYS A 174 -19.44 21.38 -10.43
C LYS A 174 -18.60 22.62 -10.12
N TYR A 175 -18.62 23.09 -8.88
CA TYR A 175 -17.82 24.25 -8.45
C TYR A 175 -16.33 24.06 -8.70
N ILE A 176 -15.76 22.88 -8.39
CA ILE A 176 -14.35 22.57 -8.66
C ILE A 176 -14.02 22.68 -10.14
N LEU A 177 -14.89 22.13 -11.01
CA LEU A 177 -14.70 22.14 -12.46
C LEU A 177 -14.84 23.54 -13.06
N ASP A 178 -15.83 24.30 -12.60
CA ASP A 178 -16.06 25.70 -13.02
C ASP A 178 -14.85 26.58 -12.63
N GLU A 179 -14.35 26.40 -11.40
CA GLU A 179 -13.16 27.12 -10.92
C GLU A 179 -11.90 26.72 -11.67
N ALA A 180 -11.70 25.40 -11.92
CA ALA A 180 -10.58 24.90 -12.73
C ALA A 180 -10.61 25.49 -14.17
N THR A 181 -11.79 25.63 -14.74
CA THR A 181 -11.98 26.28 -16.05
C THR A 181 -11.65 27.76 -15.99
N ARG A 182 -12.09 28.46 -14.95
CA ARG A 182 -11.85 29.90 -14.74
C ARG A 182 -10.36 30.22 -14.62
N ILE A 183 -9.60 29.38 -13.90
CA ILE A 183 -8.14 29.57 -13.71
C ILE A 183 -7.29 28.87 -14.78
N GLY A 184 -7.88 28.15 -15.71
CA GLY A 184 -7.19 27.42 -16.78
C GLY A 184 -6.39 26.20 -16.31
N ASN A 185 -6.77 25.57 -15.20
CA ASN A 185 -6.07 24.38 -14.66
C ASN A 185 -6.47 23.10 -15.42
N LYS A 186 -5.75 22.82 -16.50
CA LYS A 186 -5.98 21.64 -17.35
C LYS A 186 -5.82 20.33 -16.61
N ALA A 187 -4.95 20.23 -15.61
CA ALA A 187 -4.70 18.99 -14.88
C ALA A 187 -5.95 18.53 -14.10
N ILE A 188 -6.66 19.45 -13.44
CA ILE A 188 -7.92 19.14 -12.74
C ILE A 188 -9.01 18.72 -13.76
N LEU A 189 -9.07 19.42 -14.91
CA LEU A 189 -10.07 19.10 -15.94
C LEU A 189 -9.83 17.73 -16.57
N THR A 190 -8.59 17.35 -16.82
CA THR A 190 -8.21 16.01 -17.30
C THR A 190 -8.59 14.94 -16.28
N ASN A 191 -8.48 15.24 -14.98
CA ASN A 191 -8.77 14.30 -13.89
C ASN A 191 -10.27 14.21 -13.53
N ARG A 192 -11.14 14.86 -14.30
CA ARG A 192 -12.60 14.90 -14.06
C ARG A 192 -13.23 13.51 -13.90
N SER A 193 -12.79 12.52 -14.68
CA SER A 193 -13.30 11.15 -14.64
C SER A 193 -13.02 10.42 -13.32
N ASN A 194 -12.06 10.91 -12.54
CA ASN A 194 -11.68 10.33 -11.26
C ASN A 194 -12.48 10.91 -10.08
N PHE A 195 -13.35 11.87 -10.32
CA PHE A 195 -14.24 12.39 -9.28
C PHE A 195 -15.43 11.45 -9.09
N VAL A 196 -15.50 10.83 -7.94
CA VAL A 196 -16.52 9.85 -7.59
C VAL A 196 -17.52 10.49 -6.62
N VAL A 197 -18.71 10.79 -7.10
CA VAL A 197 -19.77 11.35 -6.26
C VAL A 197 -20.66 10.23 -5.76
N VAL A 198 -20.84 10.16 -4.44
CA VAL A 198 -21.60 9.10 -3.76
C VAL A 198 -22.58 9.71 -2.77
N HIS A 199 -23.73 9.08 -2.62
CA HIS A 199 -24.68 9.44 -1.58
C HIS A 199 -24.21 8.93 -0.21
N SER A 200 -24.35 9.76 0.83
CA SER A 200 -24.15 9.38 2.23
C SER A 200 -25.35 9.79 3.09
N SER A 201 -25.56 9.12 4.21
CA SER A 201 -26.66 9.42 5.12
C SER A 201 -26.51 10.79 5.80
N SER A 202 -25.28 11.27 5.99
CA SER A 202 -24.99 12.59 6.55
C SER A 202 -23.63 13.13 6.09
N GLY A 203 -23.33 14.41 6.40
CA GLY A 203 -22.03 15.04 6.18
C GLY A 203 -21.00 14.76 7.28
N HIS A 204 -21.30 13.90 8.23
CA HIS A 204 -20.40 13.56 9.31
C HIS A 204 -19.46 12.40 8.95
N LEU A 205 -18.31 12.34 9.62
CA LEU A 205 -17.26 11.35 9.35
C LEU A 205 -17.73 9.89 9.45
N HIS A 206 -18.64 9.58 10.37
CA HIS A 206 -19.16 8.22 10.56
C HIS A 206 -19.88 7.68 9.33
N SER A 207 -20.51 8.55 8.52
CA SER A 207 -21.19 8.15 7.27
C SER A 207 -20.21 7.70 6.18
N LEU A 208 -18.91 8.00 6.33
CA LEU A 208 -17.90 7.53 5.39
C LEU A 208 -17.74 6.01 5.42
N ASN A 209 -17.92 5.38 6.58
CA ASN A 209 -17.85 3.92 6.69
C ASN A 209 -18.93 3.23 5.83
N GLU A 210 -20.15 3.80 5.80
CA GLU A 210 -21.25 3.36 4.94
C GLU A 210 -20.87 3.47 3.46
N VAL A 211 -20.30 4.61 3.07
CA VAL A 211 -19.87 4.90 1.71
C VAL A 211 -18.78 3.92 1.26
N LEU A 212 -17.81 3.63 2.13
CA LEU A 212 -16.71 2.71 1.83
C LEU A 212 -17.15 1.24 1.67
N GLN A 213 -18.31 0.88 2.23
CA GLN A 213 -18.89 -0.46 2.07
C GLN A 213 -19.64 -0.62 0.74
N SER A 214 -19.91 0.48 0.01
CA SER A 214 -20.56 0.39 -1.29
C SER A 214 -19.66 -0.30 -2.33
N LYS A 215 -20.23 -1.23 -3.09
CA LYS A 215 -19.47 -2.00 -4.11
C LYS A 215 -18.80 -1.10 -5.15
N GLU A 216 -19.47 -0.03 -5.56
CA GLU A 216 -18.94 0.92 -6.56
C GLU A 216 -17.68 1.62 -6.07
N VAL A 217 -17.67 2.04 -4.80
CA VAL A 217 -16.51 2.68 -4.19
C VAL A 217 -15.39 1.67 -3.98
N GLN A 218 -15.71 0.46 -3.50
CA GLN A 218 -14.70 -0.58 -3.29
C GLN A 218 -13.96 -0.96 -4.58
N VAL A 219 -14.67 -1.11 -5.70
CA VAL A 219 -14.05 -1.38 -7.01
C VAL A 219 -13.09 -0.24 -7.39
N LYS A 220 -13.54 1.02 -7.33
CA LYS A 220 -12.69 2.17 -7.69
C LYS A 220 -11.50 2.36 -6.76
N LEU A 221 -11.65 2.07 -5.46
CA LEU A 221 -10.56 2.10 -4.50
C LEU A 221 -9.53 1.01 -4.78
N ARG A 222 -9.99 -0.19 -5.10
CA ARG A 222 -9.16 -1.33 -5.46
C ARG A 222 -8.35 -1.05 -6.72
N ASP A 223 -9.00 -0.54 -7.76
CA ASP A 223 -8.35 -0.22 -9.03
C ASP A 223 -7.24 0.84 -8.88
N THR A 224 -7.42 1.81 -7.98
CA THR A 224 -6.42 2.86 -7.77
C THR A 224 -5.19 2.37 -7.03
N LYS A 225 -5.37 1.58 -5.98
CA LYS A 225 -4.27 1.06 -5.17
C LYS A 225 -3.33 0.20 -5.98
N TYR A 226 -3.89 -0.61 -6.88
CA TYR A 226 -3.15 -1.61 -7.65
C TYR A 226 -3.04 -1.28 -9.14
N ALA A 227 -3.51 -0.10 -9.57
CA ALA A 227 -3.50 0.28 -10.99
C ALA A 227 -2.10 0.19 -11.62
N ARG A 228 -1.05 0.52 -10.87
CA ARG A 228 0.34 0.38 -11.32
C ARG A 228 0.76 -1.08 -11.41
N GLU A 229 0.46 -1.88 -10.40
CA GLU A 229 0.77 -3.31 -10.40
C GLU A 229 0.09 -4.02 -11.59
N THR A 230 -1.19 -3.72 -11.79
CA THR A 230 -1.96 -4.25 -12.92
C THR A 230 -1.35 -3.84 -14.26
N ARG A 231 -0.96 -2.58 -14.41
CA ARG A 231 -0.35 -2.07 -15.65
C ARG A 231 0.95 -2.80 -15.99
N TYR A 232 1.87 -2.95 -15.03
CA TYR A 232 3.11 -3.67 -15.27
C TYR A 232 2.86 -5.13 -15.65
N MET A 233 1.87 -5.77 -15.01
CA MET A 233 1.50 -7.13 -15.34
C MET A 233 0.87 -7.25 -16.74
N ASP A 234 0.05 -6.28 -17.16
CA ASP A 234 -0.55 -6.23 -18.49
C ASP A 234 0.49 -5.94 -19.57
N ASP A 235 1.43 -5.04 -19.30
CA ASP A 235 2.58 -4.76 -20.19
C ASP A 235 3.42 -6.03 -20.38
N PHE A 236 3.74 -6.73 -19.28
CA PHE A 236 4.45 -8.02 -19.33
C PHE A 236 3.70 -9.06 -20.15
N MET A 237 2.40 -9.26 -19.90
CA MET A 237 1.59 -10.24 -20.64
C MET A 237 1.44 -9.90 -22.11
N THR A 238 1.51 -8.61 -22.45
CA THR A 238 1.50 -8.16 -23.84
C THR A 238 2.81 -8.53 -24.53
N LEU A 239 3.94 -8.29 -23.90
CA LEU A 239 5.25 -8.68 -24.43
C LEU A 239 5.41 -10.20 -24.53
N LEU A 240 4.89 -10.94 -23.55
CA LEU A 240 4.90 -12.39 -23.56
C LEU A 240 4.11 -12.96 -24.76
N ARG A 241 2.96 -12.34 -25.09
CA ARG A 241 2.17 -12.74 -26.30
C ARG A 241 2.85 -12.36 -27.60
N MET A 242 3.65 -11.28 -27.61
CA MET A 242 4.41 -10.87 -28.81
C MET A 242 5.57 -11.82 -29.12
N ASP A 243 6.02 -12.57 -28.12
CA ASP A 243 7.09 -13.56 -28.20
C ASP A 243 8.37 -12.97 -28.81
N ASP A 244 8.71 -11.74 -28.39
CA ASP A 244 9.86 -10.99 -28.90
C ASP A 244 11.13 -11.18 -28.07
N GLY A 245 11.15 -12.16 -27.16
CA GLY A 245 12.29 -12.47 -26.31
C GLY A 245 12.54 -11.48 -25.16
N ARG A 246 11.63 -10.51 -24.90
CA ARG A 246 11.76 -9.51 -23.83
C ARG A 246 10.91 -9.77 -22.59
N ALA A 247 10.11 -10.82 -22.58
CA ALA A 247 9.31 -11.19 -21.41
C ALA A 247 9.70 -12.59 -20.95
N TRP A 248 10.30 -12.66 -19.76
CA TRP A 248 10.72 -13.93 -19.15
C TRP A 248 10.14 -14.08 -17.76
N TYR A 249 9.87 -15.32 -17.36
CA TYR A 249 9.32 -15.67 -16.05
C TYR A 249 9.97 -16.94 -15.53
N GLY A 250 9.80 -17.17 -14.25
CA GLY A 250 10.46 -18.28 -13.56
C GLY A 250 11.71 -17.84 -12.82
N PRO A 251 12.01 -18.49 -11.68
CA PRO A 251 13.14 -18.12 -10.83
C PRO A 251 14.49 -18.15 -11.51
N ASP A 252 14.78 -19.22 -12.23
CA ASP A 252 16.11 -19.47 -12.81
C ASP A 252 16.34 -18.64 -14.07
N GLU A 253 15.31 -18.49 -14.90
CA GLU A 253 15.33 -17.70 -16.14
C GLU A 253 15.51 -16.21 -15.84
N VAL A 254 14.77 -15.71 -14.85
CA VAL A 254 14.85 -14.30 -14.44
C VAL A 254 16.21 -13.99 -13.79
N GLU A 255 16.75 -14.89 -12.96
CA GLU A 255 18.09 -14.70 -12.41
C GLU A 255 19.16 -14.66 -13.51
N LYS A 256 19.12 -15.59 -14.48
CA LYS A 256 20.01 -15.59 -15.63
C LYS A 256 19.88 -14.28 -16.44
N ALA A 257 18.66 -13.78 -16.64
CA ALA A 257 18.45 -12.53 -17.35
C ALA A 257 19.05 -11.31 -16.61
N VAL A 258 18.93 -11.29 -15.29
CA VAL A 258 19.56 -10.24 -14.44
C VAL A 258 21.07 -10.38 -14.45
N GLU A 259 21.62 -11.59 -14.41
CA GLU A 259 23.06 -11.83 -14.51
C GLU A 259 23.66 -11.36 -15.85
N LYS A 260 22.91 -11.53 -16.93
CA LYS A 260 23.26 -11.01 -18.27
C LYS A 260 23.06 -9.50 -18.42
N GLY A 261 22.60 -8.78 -17.38
CA GLY A 261 22.36 -7.33 -17.38
C GLY A 261 21.16 -6.90 -18.22
N ALA A 262 20.25 -7.83 -18.55
CA ALA A 262 19.08 -7.54 -19.37
C ALA A 262 17.95 -6.84 -18.61
N VAL A 263 18.01 -6.77 -17.27
CA VAL A 263 17.07 -6.07 -16.41
C VAL A 263 17.77 -4.88 -15.76
N GLY A 264 18.02 -3.82 -16.51
CA GLY A 264 18.83 -2.68 -16.09
C GLY A 264 18.35 -1.37 -16.71
N ARG A 265 19.29 -0.44 -16.92
CA ARG A 265 19.03 0.86 -17.55
C ARG A 265 18.43 0.68 -18.94
N GLY A 266 17.41 1.46 -19.24
CA GLY A 266 16.76 1.43 -20.55
C GLY A 266 15.35 0.85 -20.54
N GLY A 267 14.79 0.56 -19.36
CA GLY A 267 13.39 0.14 -19.21
C GLY A 267 13.19 -1.29 -18.72
N GLY A 268 14.24 -1.97 -18.25
CA GLY A 268 14.11 -3.29 -17.62
C GLY A 268 13.34 -3.21 -16.31
N VAL A 269 12.36 -4.13 -16.12
CA VAL A 269 11.51 -4.19 -14.94
C VAL A 269 11.48 -5.60 -14.39
N LEU A 270 11.85 -5.74 -13.12
CA LEU A 270 11.66 -6.97 -12.35
C LEU A 270 10.30 -6.93 -11.65
N LEU A 271 9.46 -7.92 -11.89
CA LEU A 271 8.20 -8.15 -11.20
C LEU A 271 8.39 -9.31 -10.22
N ILE A 272 8.16 -9.07 -8.94
CA ILE A 272 8.39 -10.06 -7.89
C ILE A 272 7.28 -10.05 -6.86
N SER A 273 6.81 -11.23 -6.45
CA SER A 273 5.76 -11.37 -5.44
C SER A 273 6.26 -11.06 -4.03
N ASN A 274 5.48 -10.32 -3.25
CA ASN A 274 5.77 -10.09 -1.85
C ASN A 274 5.80 -11.39 -1.02
N ALA A 275 5.21 -12.47 -1.52
CA ALA A 275 5.23 -13.79 -0.87
C ALA A 275 6.66 -14.33 -0.72
N LEU A 276 7.55 -14.10 -1.68
CA LEU A 276 8.93 -14.55 -1.66
C LEU A 276 9.75 -13.93 -0.51
N PHE A 277 9.43 -12.69 -0.12
CA PHE A 277 10.07 -12.01 1.01
C PHE A 277 9.51 -12.43 2.38
N ARG A 278 8.38 -13.17 2.40
CA ARG A 278 7.76 -13.73 3.61
C ARG A 278 8.24 -15.15 3.92
N SER A 279 9.12 -15.72 3.11
CA SER A 279 9.68 -17.07 3.32
C SER A 279 10.27 -17.21 4.72
N GLN A 280 9.98 -18.32 5.39
CA GLN A 280 10.57 -18.67 6.68
C GLN A 280 12.04 -19.08 6.54
N VAL A 281 12.44 -19.52 5.35
CA VAL A 281 13.82 -19.87 5.04
C VAL A 281 14.61 -18.59 4.75
N ILE A 282 15.53 -18.27 5.64
CA ILE A 282 16.33 -17.04 5.58
C ILE A 282 17.15 -16.95 4.30
N GLY A 283 17.77 -18.06 3.87
CA GLY A 283 18.55 -18.13 2.64
C GLY A 283 17.74 -17.74 1.39
N THR A 284 16.54 -18.31 1.25
CA THR A 284 15.61 -17.99 0.15
C THR A 284 15.24 -16.51 0.14
N ARG A 285 14.89 -15.94 1.30
CA ARG A 285 14.57 -14.54 1.41
C ARG A 285 15.74 -13.63 1.02
N LYS A 286 16.97 -13.94 1.51
CA LYS A 286 18.18 -13.17 1.17
C LYS A 286 18.50 -13.23 -0.32
N ARG A 287 18.29 -14.39 -0.99
CA ARG A 287 18.43 -14.55 -2.45
C ARG A 287 17.59 -13.50 -3.20
N TRP A 288 16.30 -13.40 -2.86
CA TRP A 288 15.39 -12.48 -3.54
C TRP A 288 15.65 -11.00 -3.23
N VAL A 289 16.08 -10.69 -2.00
CA VAL A 289 16.51 -9.32 -1.65
C VAL A 289 17.73 -8.92 -2.45
N ALA A 290 18.73 -9.79 -2.54
CA ALA A 290 19.95 -9.54 -3.32
C ALA A 290 19.65 -9.34 -4.82
N LEU A 291 18.71 -10.10 -5.37
CA LEU A 291 18.27 -9.93 -6.77
C LEU A 291 17.64 -8.56 -7.00
N VAL A 292 16.74 -8.12 -6.10
CA VAL A 292 16.12 -6.79 -6.16
C VAL A 292 17.15 -5.68 -6.06
N ASP A 293 18.12 -5.82 -5.14
CA ASP A 293 19.17 -4.84 -4.94
C ASP A 293 20.07 -4.75 -6.18
N LYS A 294 20.45 -5.88 -6.78
CA LYS A 294 21.24 -5.93 -8.01
C LYS A 294 20.54 -5.21 -9.17
N VAL A 295 19.25 -5.48 -9.40
CA VAL A 295 18.48 -4.81 -10.45
C VAL A 295 18.44 -3.29 -10.23
N LYS A 296 18.25 -2.83 -8.98
CA LYS A 296 18.24 -1.40 -8.66
C LYS A 296 19.61 -0.76 -8.85
N GLU A 297 20.70 -1.44 -8.48
CA GLU A 297 22.08 -0.98 -8.66
C GLU A 297 22.45 -0.85 -10.15
N GLU A 298 21.97 -1.76 -10.98
CA GLU A 298 22.14 -1.72 -12.44
C GLU A 298 21.22 -0.67 -13.11
N GLY A 299 20.39 0.03 -12.34
CA GLY A 299 19.49 1.09 -12.81
C GLY A 299 18.21 0.58 -13.46
N GLY A 300 17.86 -0.68 -13.25
CA GLY A 300 16.56 -1.26 -13.55
C GLY A 300 15.51 -0.92 -12.49
N GLU A 301 14.27 -1.26 -12.77
CA GLU A 301 13.14 -1.06 -11.88
C GLU A 301 12.71 -2.39 -11.27
N ALA A 302 12.58 -2.47 -9.94
CA ALA A 302 12.02 -3.63 -9.27
C ALA A 302 10.66 -3.27 -8.65
N ARG A 303 9.63 -4.05 -8.97
CA ARG A 303 8.25 -3.89 -8.50
C ARG A 303 7.81 -5.11 -7.69
N VAL A 304 7.49 -4.86 -6.45
CA VAL A 304 6.96 -5.90 -5.55
C VAL A 304 5.45 -5.91 -5.67
N LEU A 305 4.89 -7.00 -6.21
CA LEU A 305 3.45 -7.18 -6.39
C LEU A 305 2.83 -7.86 -5.17
N SER A 306 1.60 -7.43 -4.83
CA SER A 306 0.86 -8.02 -3.71
C SER A 306 0.29 -9.39 -4.09
N SER A 307 0.67 -10.45 -3.36
CA SER A 307 0.14 -11.81 -3.57
C SER A 307 -1.38 -11.93 -3.35
N GLU A 308 -2.00 -10.93 -2.73
CA GLU A 308 -3.45 -10.90 -2.44
C GLU A 308 -4.24 -10.18 -3.54
N HIS A 309 -3.56 -9.55 -4.47
CA HIS A 309 -4.18 -8.86 -5.61
C HIS A 309 -4.13 -9.73 -6.87
N GLU A 310 -5.01 -9.44 -7.84
CA GLU A 310 -5.11 -10.16 -9.11
C GLU A 310 -3.77 -10.21 -9.87
N SER A 311 -3.02 -9.08 -9.92
CA SER A 311 -1.71 -9.02 -10.56
C SER A 311 -0.70 -9.98 -9.92
N GLY A 312 -0.68 -10.06 -8.59
CA GLY A 312 0.20 -10.98 -7.86
C GLY A 312 -0.26 -12.44 -7.96
N GLN A 313 -1.56 -12.70 -8.10
CA GLN A 313 -2.07 -14.05 -8.36
C GLN A 313 -1.67 -14.53 -9.76
N ARG A 314 -1.77 -13.66 -10.78
CA ARG A 314 -1.28 -13.95 -12.13
C ARG A 314 0.24 -14.18 -12.15
N LEU A 315 1.01 -13.40 -11.37
CA LEU A 315 2.45 -13.60 -11.24
C LEU A 315 2.78 -14.93 -10.55
N LYS A 316 1.97 -15.36 -9.60
CA LYS A 316 2.12 -16.65 -8.91
C LYS A 316 2.01 -17.82 -9.88
N GLU A 317 1.13 -17.75 -10.87
CA GLU A 317 1.01 -18.76 -11.92
C GLU A 317 2.27 -18.86 -12.79
N LEU A 318 3.09 -17.81 -12.81
CA LEU A 318 4.36 -17.71 -13.52
C LEU A 318 5.59 -18.01 -12.60
N GLY A 319 5.38 -18.51 -11.39
CA GLY A 319 6.46 -18.85 -10.45
C GLY A 319 6.86 -17.71 -9.51
N ASP A 320 5.95 -16.75 -9.23
CA ASP A 320 6.11 -15.62 -8.31
C ASP A 320 7.13 -14.54 -8.76
N ILE A 321 7.73 -14.70 -9.95
CA ILE A 321 8.73 -13.79 -10.50
C ILE A 321 8.69 -13.74 -12.02
N ALA A 322 8.84 -12.52 -12.57
CA ALA A 322 8.91 -12.27 -14.01
C ALA A 322 9.77 -11.03 -14.29
N ALA A 323 10.24 -10.87 -15.51
CA ALA A 323 11.04 -9.73 -15.91
C ALA A 323 10.66 -9.22 -17.31
N ILE A 324 10.60 -7.91 -17.45
CA ILE A 324 10.61 -7.22 -18.74
C ILE A 324 12.06 -6.81 -19.02
N LEU A 325 12.62 -7.30 -20.13
CA LEU A 325 14.00 -7.09 -20.49
C LEU A 325 14.19 -5.81 -21.30
N THR A 326 15.36 -5.20 -21.19
CA THR A 326 15.78 -4.05 -22.01
C THR A 326 16.07 -4.43 -23.45
N PHE A 327 16.55 -5.65 -23.67
CA PHE A 327 16.82 -6.24 -24.98
C PHE A 327 16.38 -7.71 -25.00
N PRO A 328 16.04 -8.27 -26.16
CA PRO A 328 15.61 -9.66 -26.25
C PRO A 328 16.74 -10.62 -25.89
N LEU A 329 16.40 -11.69 -25.18
CA LEU A 329 17.25 -12.83 -24.95
C LEU A 329 16.58 -14.07 -25.52
N GLU A 330 17.35 -14.87 -26.23
CA GLU A 330 16.96 -16.19 -26.72
C GLU A 330 17.61 -17.23 -25.79
N ASP A 331 17.00 -18.40 -25.66
CA ASP A 331 17.56 -19.60 -25.02
C ASP A 331 17.94 -19.49 -23.53
N LEU A 332 17.08 -18.85 -22.72
CA LEU A 332 17.24 -18.92 -21.25
C LEU A 332 16.72 -20.27 -20.69
N ASP A 333 15.88 -20.97 -21.44
CA ASP A 333 15.30 -22.28 -21.08
C ASP A 333 16.26 -23.44 -21.32
N GLU A 334 17.29 -23.27 -22.12
CA GLU A 334 18.27 -24.33 -22.34
C GLU A 334 19.07 -24.56 -21.04
N ALA A 335 18.82 -25.70 -20.40
CA ALA A 335 19.67 -26.20 -19.36
C ALA A 335 21.11 -26.27 -19.89
N ASP A 336 22.05 -25.82 -19.08
CA ASP A 336 23.51 -25.93 -19.33
C ASP A 336 23.88 -27.42 -19.56
N GLU A 337 23.60 -27.95 -20.76
CA GLU A 337 24.13 -29.26 -21.20
C GLU A 337 25.61 -29.17 -21.60
N GLY A 338 26.36 -28.30 -20.94
CA GLY A 338 27.75 -27.97 -21.31
C GLY A 338 28.79 -28.15 -20.25
N GLU A 339 28.78 -29.23 -19.43
CA GLU A 339 30.01 -29.77 -18.87
C GLU A 339 30.11 -31.27 -19.17
N GLY A 340 30.62 -31.53 -20.36
CA GLY A 340 30.91 -32.85 -20.87
C GLY A 340 31.81 -33.63 -19.89
N HIS A 341 31.29 -34.71 -19.47
CA HIS A 341 32.04 -35.79 -18.84
C HIS A 341 33.12 -36.24 -19.83
N VAL A 342 34.32 -35.74 -19.65
CA VAL A 342 35.54 -36.34 -20.29
C VAL A 342 35.75 -37.71 -19.65
N VAL A 343 35.20 -38.69 -20.31
CA VAL A 343 35.54 -40.11 -19.98
C VAL A 343 36.97 -40.34 -20.46
N ASN A 344 37.92 -40.37 -19.50
CA ASN A 344 39.25 -40.86 -19.72
C ASN A 344 39.18 -42.33 -20.16
N GLY A 345 39.51 -42.56 -21.42
CA GLY A 345 39.69 -43.91 -21.95
C GLY A 345 40.81 -44.64 -21.25
N ALA A 346 40.45 -45.66 -20.50
CA ALA A 346 41.37 -46.60 -19.91
C ALA A 346 42.01 -47.43 -21.01
N ASN A 347 43.32 -47.39 -21.08
CA ASN A 347 44.17 -48.27 -21.86
C ASN A 347 43.89 -49.74 -21.52
N HIS A 348 43.52 -50.49 -22.52
CA HIS A 348 43.52 -51.94 -22.47
C HIS A 348 44.85 -52.41 -23.07
N GLU A 349 45.79 -52.87 -22.26
CA GLU A 349 46.89 -53.70 -22.69
C GLU A 349 46.43 -55.15 -22.80
N PRO A 350 46.82 -55.88 -23.87
CA PRO A 350 46.49 -57.28 -24.01
C PRO A 350 47.53 -58.12 -23.25
N ILE A 351 47.05 -59.05 -22.41
CA ILE A 351 47.87 -60.09 -21.81
C ILE A 351 47.94 -61.24 -22.75
N ILE A 352 49.18 -61.68 -23.07
CA ILE A 352 49.51 -62.94 -23.70
C ILE A 352 49.49 -64.07 -22.66
#